data_5204e9cef79b295673a74adf1a718092
#
_entry.id   5204e9cef79b295673a74adf1a718092
#
_cell.length_a   1.000
_cell.length_b   1.000
_cell.length_c   1.000
_cell.angle_alpha   90.00
_cell.angle_beta   90.00
_cell.angle_gamma   90.00
#
_symmetry.space_group_name_H-M   'P 1'
#
loop_
_entity.id
_entity.type
_entity.pdbx_description
1 polymer ?
#
loop_
_entity_poly.entity_id
_entity_poly.type
_entity_poly.pdbx_seq_one_letter_code
_entity_poly.pdbx_strand_id
1 'polypeptide(L)'
;IGGAWSAAAGSVAVLAVSFFAGHTQTFLLIAYLGTAYFVFRGRCSGRSWVWLLGRIAVVFTLLMLVSSVQLIPQVQFLSLSTRTRLPFEELARGFVLQDLVQFVVTKFGRTDLWQPLYIGILGLTLALLATPLRGDAASRFWLSVAIVALVLTFGGNMALYNVAYWILPLFYLF
;
A
#
# COMPACT_ATOMS: atom_id res chain seq x y z
N ILE A 1 22.25 21.21 2.93
CA ILE A 1 21.78 20.51 4.17
C ILE A 1 20.29 20.78 4.39
N GLY A 2 19.78 22.00 4.14
CA GLY A 2 18.37 22.36 4.36
C GLY A 2 17.34 21.53 3.58
N GLY A 3 17.57 21.24 2.29
CA GLY A 3 16.59 20.54 1.45
C GLY A 3 16.30 19.09 1.85
N ALA A 4 17.25 18.41 2.48
CA ALA A 4 17.06 17.02 2.91
C ALA A 4 16.17 16.91 4.16
N TRP A 5 16.24 17.89 5.07
CA TRP A 5 15.40 17.93 6.26
C TRP A 5 13.99 18.41 5.96
N SER A 6 13.82 19.37 5.05
CA SER A 6 12.50 19.80 4.61
C SER A 6 11.73 18.68 3.89
N ALA A 7 12.42 17.88 3.08
CA ALA A 7 11.81 16.70 2.44
C ALA A 7 11.38 15.63 3.49
N ALA A 8 12.21 15.37 4.50
CA ALA A 8 11.86 14.46 5.57
C ALA A 8 10.66 14.98 6.39
N ALA A 9 10.67 16.25 6.78
CA ALA A 9 9.57 16.88 7.49
C ALA A 9 8.27 16.84 6.69
N GLY A 10 8.32 17.13 5.38
CA GLY A 10 7.18 17.03 4.48
C GLY A 10 6.63 15.61 4.40
N SER A 11 7.50 14.60 4.32
CA SER A 11 7.08 13.19 4.32
C SER A 11 6.40 12.80 5.63
N VAL A 12 6.95 13.23 6.77
CA VAL A 12 6.33 12.98 8.10
C VAL A 12 4.97 13.66 8.19
N ALA A 13 4.85 14.91 7.74
CA ALA A 13 3.59 15.64 7.78
C ALA A 13 2.49 14.96 6.95
N VAL A 14 2.81 14.56 5.71
CA VAL A 14 1.85 13.87 4.83
C VAL A 14 1.43 12.52 5.42
N LEU A 15 2.37 11.74 5.93
CA LEU A 15 2.06 10.45 6.54
C LEU A 15 1.26 10.62 7.85
N ALA A 16 1.57 11.63 8.68
CA ALA A 16 0.82 11.91 9.89
C ALA A 16 -0.61 12.33 9.58
N VAL A 17 -0.83 13.22 8.61
CA VAL A 17 -2.17 13.60 8.16
C VAL A 17 -2.95 12.38 7.66
N SER A 18 -2.30 11.51 6.87
CA SER A 18 -2.90 10.27 6.40
C SER A 18 -3.29 9.33 7.55
N PHE A 19 -2.46 9.24 8.59
CA PHE A 19 -2.74 8.46 9.80
C PHE A 19 -3.91 9.04 10.60
N PHE A 20 -3.92 10.35 10.80
CA PHE A 20 -4.98 11.07 11.54
C PHE A 20 -6.33 11.06 10.80
N ALA A 21 -6.35 10.81 9.48
CA ALA A 21 -7.58 10.59 8.73
C ALA A 21 -8.37 9.35 9.20
N GLY A 22 -7.77 8.50 10.04
CA GLY A 22 -8.46 7.43 10.77
C GLY A 22 -8.62 6.11 10.00
N HIS A 23 -8.23 6.04 8.72
CA HIS A 23 -8.30 4.80 7.93
C HIS A 23 -6.93 4.11 7.90
N THR A 24 -6.65 3.32 8.93
CA THR A 24 -5.32 2.72 9.17
C THR A 24 -4.84 1.83 8.02
N GLN A 25 -5.74 1.11 7.36
CA GLN A 25 -5.40 0.28 6.20
C GLN A 25 -4.87 1.12 5.04
N THR A 26 -5.58 2.19 4.68
CA THR A 26 -5.13 3.11 3.61
C THR A 26 -3.80 3.76 3.96
N PHE A 27 -3.63 4.19 5.22
CA PHE A 27 -2.35 4.72 5.70
C PHE A 27 -1.20 3.72 5.50
N LEU A 28 -1.38 2.45 5.88
CA LEU A 28 -0.34 1.43 5.71
C LEU A 28 0.01 1.19 4.24
N LEU A 29 -0.99 1.12 3.36
CA LEU A 29 -0.75 0.98 1.92
C LEU A 29 0.04 2.17 1.36
N ILE A 30 -0.29 3.40 1.78
CA ILE A 30 0.46 4.61 1.40
C ILE A 30 1.89 4.55 1.94
N ALA A 31 2.09 4.12 3.18
CA ALA A 31 3.41 4.00 3.79
C ALA A 31 4.28 2.95 3.07
N TYR A 32 3.72 1.79 2.72
CA TYR A 32 4.43 0.76 1.94
C TYR A 32 4.81 1.29 0.55
N LEU A 33 3.85 1.87 -0.17
CA LEU A 33 4.08 2.39 -1.51
C LEU A 33 5.10 3.53 -1.50
N GLY A 34 4.97 4.47 -0.56
CA GLY A 34 5.90 5.59 -0.40
C GLY A 34 7.32 5.12 -0.09
N THR A 35 7.45 4.12 0.81
CA THR A 35 8.74 3.50 1.14
C THR A 35 9.35 2.79 -0.05
N ALA A 36 8.57 1.98 -0.77
CA ALA A 36 9.01 1.28 -1.98
C ALA A 36 9.47 2.26 -3.06
N TYR A 37 8.71 3.34 -3.29
CA TYR A 37 9.08 4.38 -4.25
C TYR A 37 10.34 5.15 -3.84
N PHE A 38 10.48 5.48 -2.55
CA PHE A 38 11.68 6.12 -2.01
C PHE A 38 12.93 5.26 -2.23
N VAL A 39 12.84 3.96 -1.92
CA VAL A 39 13.93 3.00 -2.14
C VAL A 39 14.26 2.90 -3.63
N PHE A 40 13.26 2.74 -4.48
CA PHE A 40 13.44 2.68 -5.93
C PHE A 40 14.18 3.92 -6.46
N ARG A 41 13.68 5.12 -6.14
CA ARG A 41 14.30 6.39 -6.58
C ARG A 41 15.70 6.57 -6.03
N GLY A 42 15.91 6.21 -4.76
CA GLY A 42 17.21 6.31 -4.13
C GLY A 42 18.23 5.36 -4.77
N ARG A 43 17.83 4.14 -5.11
CA ARG A 43 18.69 3.18 -5.82
C ARG A 43 19.01 3.65 -7.24
N CYS A 44 18.04 4.15 -7.97
CA CYS A 44 18.26 4.77 -9.28
C CYS A 44 19.22 5.97 -9.23
N SER A 45 19.27 6.66 -8.08
CA SER A 45 20.20 7.78 -7.85
C SER A 45 21.54 7.36 -7.22
N GLY A 46 21.85 6.06 -7.17
CA GLY A 46 23.12 5.52 -6.66
C GLY A 46 23.28 5.60 -5.12
N ARG A 47 22.21 5.84 -4.36
CA ARG A 47 22.29 5.89 -2.90
C ARG A 47 22.56 4.51 -2.31
N SER A 48 23.38 4.47 -1.24
CA SER A 48 23.67 3.23 -0.51
C SER A 48 22.47 2.75 0.30
N TRP A 49 22.41 1.46 0.58
CA TRP A 49 21.37 0.89 1.44
C TRP A 49 21.37 1.47 2.86
N VAL A 50 22.57 1.70 3.42
CA VAL A 50 22.71 2.29 4.77
C VAL A 50 22.08 3.68 4.81
N TRP A 51 22.30 4.50 3.78
CA TRP A 51 21.70 5.82 3.67
C TRP A 51 20.16 5.74 3.57
N LEU A 52 19.64 4.83 2.75
CA LEU A 52 18.19 4.64 2.55
C LEU A 52 17.52 4.19 3.85
N LEU A 53 18.05 3.15 4.48
CA LEU A 53 17.52 2.62 5.74
C LEU A 53 17.58 3.66 6.86
N GLY A 54 18.67 4.41 6.96
CA GLY A 54 18.77 5.49 7.94
C GLY A 54 17.70 6.58 7.75
N ARG A 55 17.41 6.95 6.48
CA ARG A 55 16.35 7.94 6.20
C ARG A 55 14.95 7.40 6.50
N ILE A 56 14.69 6.15 6.13
CA ILE A 56 13.42 5.47 6.46
C ILE A 56 13.25 5.43 7.98
N ALA A 57 14.27 5.01 8.72
CA ALA A 57 14.23 4.96 10.18
C ALA A 57 13.91 6.33 10.80
N VAL A 58 14.58 7.40 10.35
CA VAL A 58 14.30 8.76 10.83
C VAL A 58 12.85 9.18 10.56
N VAL A 59 12.36 8.99 9.33
CA VAL A 59 10.97 9.36 8.98
C VAL A 59 9.96 8.61 9.83
N PHE A 60 10.11 7.28 9.97
CA PHE A 60 9.17 6.49 10.77
C PHE A 60 9.28 6.78 12.28
N THR A 61 10.47 7.03 12.81
CA THR A 61 10.62 7.46 14.21
C THR A 61 9.91 8.78 14.48
N LEU A 62 10.13 9.79 13.62
CA LEU A 62 9.44 11.07 13.76
C LEU A 62 7.94 10.93 13.59
N LEU A 63 7.49 10.10 12.65
CA LEU A 63 6.07 9.79 12.44
C LEU A 63 5.46 9.17 13.70
N MET A 64 6.11 8.19 14.33
CA MET A 64 5.65 7.57 15.57
C MET A 64 5.54 8.58 16.71
N LEU A 65 6.51 9.50 16.82
CA LEU A 65 6.49 10.56 17.83
C LEU A 65 5.30 11.52 17.61
N VAL A 66 5.12 12.01 16.38
CA VAL A 66 4.02 12.93 16.06
C VAL A 66 2.66 12.25 16.20
N SER A 67 2.55 10.98 15.80
CA SER A 67 1.29 10.23 15.82
C SER A 67 0.97 9.58 17.15
N SER A 68 1.85 9.67 18.16
CA SER A 68 1.71 9.00 19.46
C SER A 68 0.40 9.34 20.18
N VAL A 69 -0.10 10.57 20.03
CA VAL A 69 -1.36 11.04 20.62
C VAL A 69 -2.55 10.16 20.18
N GLN A 70 -2.58 9.74 18.93
CA GLN A 70 -3.64 8.85 18.41
C GLN A 70 -3.23 7.39 18.46
N LEU A 71 -1.95 7.08 18.28
CA LEU A 71 -1.43 5.71 18.25
C LEU A 71 -1.64 4.99 19.57
N ILE A 72 -1.39 5.65 20.70
CA ILE A 72 -1.53 5.04 22.04
C ILE A 72 -2.97 4.61 22.29
N PRO A 73 -3.99 5.49 22.18
CA PRO A 73 -5.40 5.08 22.32
C PRO A 73 -5.82 4.03 21.31
N GLN A 74 -5.30 4.09 20.08
CA GLN A 74 -5.65 3.12 19.02
C GLN A 74 -5.12 1.72 19.34
N VAL A 75 -3.91 1.59 19.88
CA VAL A 75 -3.35 0.30 20.32
C VAL A 75 -4.16 -0.26 21.49
N GLN A 76 -4.54 0.59 22.45
CA GLN A 76 -5.40 0.19 23.56
C GLN A 76 -6.77 -0.28 23.07
N PHE A 77 -7.39 0.46 22.16
CA PHE A 77 -8.67 0.06 21.55
C PHE A 77 -8.54 -1.25 20.76
N LEU A 78 -7.45 -1.41 20.02
CA LEU A 78 -7.22 -2.64 19.25
C LEU A 78 -7.14 -3.87 20.15
N SER A 79 -6.50 -3.77 21.32
CA SER A 79 -6.40 -4.87 22.28
C SER A 79 -7.76 -5.34 22.83
N LEU A 80 -8.76 -4.46 22.80
CA LEU A 80 -10.16 -4.74 23.19
C LEU A 80 -11.04 -5.14 22.01
N SER A 81 -10.53 -5.04 20.79
CA SER A 81 -11.26 -5.30 19.56
C SER A 81 -11.20 -6.78 19.18
N THR A 82 -12.27 -7.29 18.58
CA THR A 82 -12.33 -8.63 17.99
C THR A 82 -11.42 -8.80 16.78
N ARG A 83 -10.98 -7.70 16.13
CA ARG A 83 -10.14 -7.73 14.92
C ARG A 83 -8.77 -8.39 15.11
N THR A 84 -8.22 -8.37 16.32
CA THR A 84 -6.94 -9.04 16.62
C THR A 84 -7.05 -10.57 16.64
N ARG A 85 -8.26 -11.11 16.56
CA ARG A 85 -8.56 -12.56 16.66
C ARG A 85 -9.24 -13.12 15.44
N LEU A 86 -9.33 -12.33 14.35
CA LEU A 86 -9.95 -12.83 13.12
C LEU A 86 -9.07 -13.93 12.51
N PRO A 87 -9.66 -15.07 12.12
CA PRO A 87 -8.92 -16.11 11.42
C PRO A 87 -8.46 -15.63 10.03
N PHE A 88 -7.38 -16.23 9.55
CA PHE A 88 -6.80 -15.88 8.25
C PHE A 88 -7.84 -15.94 7.11
N GLU A 89 -8.74 -16.94 7.11
CA GLU A 89 -9.75 -17.13 6.08
C GLU A 89 -10.74 -15.97 5.99
N GLU A 90 -10.99 -15.28 7.09
CA GLU A 90 -11.85 -14.08 7.09
C GLU A 90 -11.12 -12.85 6.57
N LEU A 91 -9.84 -12.70 6.90
CA LEU A 91 -9.01 -11.59 6.45
C LEU A 91 -8.60 -11.75 4.97
N ALA A 92 -8.38 -12.99 4.55
CA ALA A 92 -7.90 -13.32 3.21
C ALA A 92 -9.01 -13.34 2.15
N ARG A 93 -10.21 -12.87 2.44
CA ARG A 93 -11.28 -12.75 1.44
C ARG A 93 -10.84 -11.82 0.32
N GLY A 94 -10.96 -12.27 -0.92
CA GLY A 94 -10.54 -11.53 -2.09
C GLY A 94 -11.38 -11.86 -3.31
N PHE A 95 -11.07 -11.18 -4.40
CA PHE A 95 -11.69 -11.43 -5.69
C PHE A 95 -11.30 -12.80 -6.24
N VAL A 96 -12.10 -13.33 -7.15
CA VAL A 96 -11.77 -14.51 -7.95
C VAL A 96 -11.39 -14.07 -9.37
N LEU A 97 -10.71 -14.93 -10.12
CA LEU A 97 -10.23 -14.59 -11.49
C LEU A 97 -11.35 -14.10 -12.41
N GLN A 98 -12.55 -14.62 -12.24
CA GLN A 98 -13.73 -14.20 -13.03
C GLN A 98 -14.10 -12.73 -12.79
N ASP A 99 -13.76 -12.18 -11.62
CA ASP A 99 -14.05 -10.78 -11.29
C ASP A 99 -13.20 -9.78 -12.11
N LEU A 100 -12.15 -10.24 -12.80
CA LEU A 100 -11.40 -9.40 -13.74
C LEU A 100 -12.27 -8.81 -14.86
N VAL A 101 -13.38 -9.47 -15.20
CA VAL A 101 -14.36 -8.93 -16.15
C VAL A 101 -14.93 -7.59 -15.68
N GLN A 102 -14.92 -7.35 -14.36
CA GLN A 102 -15.39 -6.08 -13.79
C GLN A 102 -14.54 -4.86 -14.20
N PHE A 103 -13.32 -5.05 -14.69
CA PHE A 103 -12.55 -3.94 -15.27
C PHE A 103 -13.27 -3.27 -16.45
N VAL A 104 -14.08 -4.05 -17.17
CA VAL A 104 -14.80 -3.60 -18.37
C VAL A 104 -16.30 -3.49 -18.11
N VAL A 105 -16.89 -4.48 -17.42
CA VAL A 105 -18.33 -4.57 -17.17
C VAL A 105 -18.61 -4.43 -15.69
N THR A 106 -19.20 -3.30 -15.31
CA THR A 106 -19.60 -3.04 -13.92
C THR A 106 -20.63 -4.07 -13.44
N LYS A 107 -20.55 -4.45 -12.19
CA LYS A 107 -21.48 -5.39 -11.53
C LYS A 107 -21.53 -6.81 -12.14
N PHE A 108 -20.48 -7.22 -12.82
CA PHE A 108 -20.35 -8.60 -13.26
C PHE A 108 -19.85 -9.48 -12.11
N GLY A 109 -20.42 -10.68 -11.96
CA GLY A 109 -19.99 -11.65 -10.97
C GLY A 109 -20.50 -11.36 -9.55
N ARG A 110 -19.64 -11.53 -8.54
CA ARG A 110 -20.00 -11.41 -7.13
C ARG A 110 -20.23 -9.95 -6.75
N THR A 111 -21.43 -9.67 -6.25
CA THR A 111 -21.84 -8.35 -5.77
C THR A 111 -21.70 -8.18 -4.25
N ASP A 112 -21.28 -9.24 -3.58
CA ASP A 112 -21.07 -9.29 -2.12
C ASP A 112 -19.74 -8.65 -1.68
N LEU A 113 -18.83 -8.38 -2.62
CA LEU A 113 -17.62 -7.62 -2.35
C LEU A 113 -17.89 -6.12 -2.39
N TRP A 114 -17.28 -5.42 -1.48
CA TRP A 114 -17.60 -4.04 -1.12
C TRP A 114 -17.48 -3.03 -2.24
N GLN A 115 -16.60 -3.27 -3.20
CA GLN A 115 -16.40 -2.37 -4.33
C GLN A 115 -16.04 -3.15 -5.59
N PRO A 116 -16.58 -2.76 -6.76
CA PRO A 116 -16.19 -3.37 -8.03
C PRO A 116 -14.77 -2.98 -8.40
N LEU A 117 -14.06 -3.87 -9.12
CA LEU A 117 -12.74 -3.60 -9.71
C LEU A 117 -12.80 -2.63 -10.91
N TYR A 118 -13.92 -1.96 -11.14
CA TYR A 118 -14.12 -1.10 -12.28
C TYR A 118 -13.29 0.18 -12.20
N ILE A 119 -12.35 0.36 -13.12
CA ILE A 119 -11.51 1.56 -13.23
C ILE A 119 -11.90 2.45 -14.41
N GLY A 120 -12.91 2.05 -15.18
CA GLY A 120 -13.33 2.73 -16.38
C GLY A 120 -12.56 2.28 -17.63
N ILE A 121 -13.29 2.13 -18.74
CA ILE A 121 -12.71 1.69 -20.02
C ILE A 121 -11.59 2.65 -20.47
N LEU A 122 -11.78 3.95 -20.31
CA LEU A 122 -10.78 4.95 -20.67
C LEU A 122 -9.50 4.78 -19.85
N GLY A 123 -9.65 4.64 -18.53
CA GLY A 123 -8.51 4.42 -17.61
C GLY A 123 -7.72 3.16 -17.95
N LEU A 124 -8.43 2.05 -18.22
CA LEU A 124 -7.82 0.79 -18.62
C LEU A 124 -7.09 0.92 -19.97
N THR A 125 -7.73 1.54 -20.95
CA THR A 125 -7.13 1.76 -22.28
C THR A 125 -5.86 2.59 -22.19
N LEU A 126 -5.89 3.71 -21.43
CA LEU A 126 -4.71 4.55 -21.24
C LEU A 126 -3.58 3.81 -20.50
N ALA A 127 -3.91 2.99 -19.50
CA ALA A 127 -2.93 2.18 -18.79
C ALA A 127 -2.27 1.14 -19.72
N LEU A 128 -3.04 0.46 -20.56
CA LEU A 128 -2.55 -0.53 -21.53
C LEU A 128 -1.68 0.13 -22.61
N LEU A 129 -2.06 1.30 -23.10
CA LEU A 129 -1.30 2.03 -24.11
C LEU A 129 -0.02 2.68 -23.54
N ALA A 130 -0.05 3.15 -22.32
CA ALA A 130 1.12 3.80 -21.69
C ALA A 130 2.25 2.82 -21.40
N THR A 131 1.93 1.57 -21.10
CA THR A 131 2.89 0.56 -20.65
C THR A 131 3.97 0.21 -21.68
N PRO A 132 3.64 -0.08 -22.97
CA PRO A 132 4.64 -0.39 -23.99
C PRO A 132 5.39 0.83 -24.51
N LEU A 133 4.84 2.05 -24.36
CA LEU A 133 5.41 3.27 -24.95
C LEU A 133 6.54 3.89 -24.15
N ARG A 134 6.71 3.52 -22.89
CA ARG A 134 7.73 4.08 -21.99
C ARG A 134 8.56 2.98 -21.36
N GLY A 135 9.70 2.65 -21.97
CA GLY A 135 10.68 1.69 -21.42
C GLY A 135 11.51 2.20 -20.24
N ASP A 136 11.14 3.34 -19.65
CA ASP A 136 11.88 3.94 -18.54
C ASP A 136 11.66 3.18 -17.21
N ALA A 137 12.61 3.35 -16.29
CA ALA A 137 12.59 2.65 -15.01
C ALA A 137 11.35 3.00 -14.16
N ALA A 138 10.86 4.25 -14.25
CA ALA A 138 9.70 4.69 -13.50
C ALA A 138 8.43 3.98 -13.97
N SER A 139 8.21 3.86 -15.28
CA SER A 139 7.07 3.13 -15.85
C SER A 139 7.09 1.66 -15.45
N ARG A 140 8.25 1.01 -15.46
CA ARG A 140 8.40 -0.38 -14.99
C ARG A 140 8.08 -0.52 -13.52
N PHE A 141 8.51 0.43 -12.68
CA PHE A 141 8.17 0.43 -11.26
C PHE A 141 6.66 0.50 -11.06
N TRP A 142 5.97 1.46 -11.68
CA TRP A 142 4.53 1.62 -11.51
C TRP A 142 3.73 0.45 -12.07
N LEU A 143 4.18 -0.15 -13.18
CA LEU A 143 3.58 -1.38 -13.69
C LEU A 143 3.72 -2.53 -12.70
N SER A 144 4.91 -2.71 -12.12
CA SER A 144 5.15 -3.73 -11.09
C SER A 144 4.25 -3.52 -9.88
N VAL A 145 4.11 -2.27 -9.41
CA VAL A 145 3.18 -1.92 -8.32
C VAL A 145 1.74 -2.27 -8.69
N ALA A 146 1.30 -1.94 -9.90
CA ALA A 146 -0.05 -2.24 -10.35
C ALA A 146 -0.31 -3.76 -10.40
N ILE A 147 0.65 -4.54 -10.91
CA ILE A 147 0.54 -6.01 -10.93
C ILE A 147 0.50 -6.59 -9.52
N VAL A 148 1.40 -6.16 -8.63
CA VAL A 148 1.43 -6.62 -7.24
C VAL A 148 0.12 -6.25 -6.54
N ALA A 149 -0.36 -5.03 -6.68
CA ALA A 149 -1.63 -4.60 -6.10
C ALA A 149 -2.79 -5.43 -6.63
N LEU A 150 -2.85 -5.68 -7.95
CA LEU A 150 -3.87 -6.53 -8.56
C LEU A 150 -3.83 -7.96 -7.99
N VAL A 151 -2.65 -8.57 -7.89
CA VAL A 151 -2.52 -9.93 -7.33
C VAL A 151 -2.94 -9.97 -5.86
N LEU A 152 -2.63 -8.94 -5.08
CA LEU A 152 -3.06 -8.84 -3.68
C LEU A 152 -4.58 -8.73 -3.52
N THR A 153 -5.31 -8.17 -4.51
CA THR A 153 -6.78 -8.09 -4.43
C THR A 153 -7.47 -9.46 -4.46
N PHE A 154 -6.79 -10.49 -4.98
CA PHE A 154 -7.30 -11.86 -4.94
C PHE A 154 -7.24 -12.51 -3.55
N GLY A 155 -6.63 -11.84 -2.56
CA GLY A 155 -6.55 -12.34 -1.19
C GLY A 155 -5.92 -13.73 -1.11
N GLY A 156 -6.47 -14.58 -0.24
CA GLY A 156 -6.02 -15.96 -0.04
C GLY A 156 -6.14 -16.88 -1.27
N ASN A 157 -6.82 -16.44 -2.33
CA ASN A 157 -6.85 -17.18 -3.60
C ASN A 157 -5.50 -17.17 -4.33
N MET A 158 -4.56 -16.30 -3.91
CA MET A 158 -3.21 -16.19 -4.50
C MET A 158 -2.13 -16.27 -3.42
N ALA A 159 -1.06 -17.02 -3.71
CA ALA A 159 0.06 -17.23 -2.79
C ALA A 159 0.74 -15.92 -2.34
N LEU A 160 0.72 -14.88 -3.15
CA LEU A 160 1.33 -13.59 -2.83
C LEU A 160 0.70 -12.93 -1.60
N TYR A 161 -0.60 -13.10 -1.39
CA TYR A 161 -1.28 -12.58 -0.20
C TYR A 161 -0.77 -13.27 1.07
N ASN A 162 -0.56 -14.60 1.02
CA ASN A 162 0.00 -15.36 2.13
C ASN A 162 1.40 -14.85 2.49
N VAL A 163 2.23 -14.60 1.48
CA VAL A 163 3.58 -14.03 1.67
C VAL A 163 3.49 -12.64 2.28
N ALA A 164 2.63 -11.77 1.76
CA ALA A 164 2.42 -10.43 2.28
C ALA A 164 1.93 -10.43 3.73
N TYR A 165 1.01 -11.33 4.06
CA TYR A 165 0.47 -11.50 5.41
C TYR A 165 1.55 -11.78 6.46
N TRP A 166 2.56 -12.61 6.11
CA TRP A 166 3.63 -12.99 7.02
C TRP A 166 4.82 -12.04 7.02
N ILE A 167 5.09 -11.35 5.90
CA ILE A 167 6.30 -10.52 5.74
C ILE A 167 6.02 -9.04 6.02
N LEU A 168 4.86 -8.52 5.62
CA LEU A 168 4.58 -7.10 5.78
C LEU A 168 4.11 -6.79 7.20
N PRO A 169 4.77 -5.85 7.90
CA PRO A 169 4.42 -5.51 9.27
C PRO A 169 2.99 -4.95 9.34
N LEU A 170 2.19 -5.44 10.28
CA LEU A 170 0.80 -5.04 10.52
C LEU A 170 -0.19 -5.38 9.39
N PHE A 171 0.23 -6.07 8.33
CA PHE A 171 -0.65 -6.46 7.24
C PHE A 171 -1.74 -7.45 7.70
N TYR A 172 -1.45 -8.24 8.71
CA TYR A 172 -2.38 -9.20 9.34
C TYR A 172 -3.56 -8.56 10.09
N LEU A 173 -3.61 -7.24 10.19
CA LEU A 173 -4.72 -6.51 10.83
C LEU A 173 -5.87 -6.16 9.86
N PHE A 174 -5.72 -6.52 8.55
CA PHE A 174 -6.64 -6.07 7.51
C PHE A 174 -7.04 -7.18 6.54
#